data_e7e4230ad5427945f6e8d8eccf1adcd5
#
_entry.id   e7e4230ad5427945f6e8d8eccf1adcd5
#
_cell.length_a   1.000
_cell.length_b   1.000
_cell.length_c   1.000
_cell.angle_alpha   90.00
_cell.angle_beta   90.00
_cell.angle_gamma   90.00
#
_symmetry.space_group_name_H-M   'P 1'
#
loop_
_entity.id
_entity.type
_entity.pdbx_description
1 polymer ?
#
loop_
_entity_poly.entity_id
_entity_poly.type
_entity_poly.pdbx_seq_one_letter_code
_entity_poly.pdbx_strand_id
1 'polypeptide(L)'
;VDNTATLSQTPELVYSDHFINNGPIEQRHTFTISKTYKETSNFTKKTSYNVSVTTEVSVSVPLVASGKISSTVSGGKEFTYGKSEEHSITINRDYPIVIPANYKSVMKLTLFKYNMDVEYVATCVGMTSGKKIEIRGRWQGVDVQETKAELDLTPINGNTSGAKSITISDDMLKSNKVIKIN
;
A
#
# COMPACT_ATOMS: atom_id res chain seq x y z
N VAL A 1 18.32 -10.93 6.11
CA VAL A 1 18.07 -9.50 6.34
C VAL A 1 18.85 -9.10 7.56
N ASP A 2 19.78 -8.19 7.39
CA ASP A 2 20.63 -7.71 8.48
C ASP A 2 19.80 -6.88 9.48
N ASN A 3 20.17 -6.88 10.77
CA ASN A 3 19.49 -6.14 11.84
C ASN A 3 19.57 -4.60 11.69
N THR A 4 20.19 -4.10 10.62
CA THR A 4 20.30 -2.68 10.28
C THR A 4 19.17 -2.14 9.43
N ALA A 5 18.17 -2.99 9.08
CA ALA A 5 17.04 -2.57 8.29
C ALA A 5 16.19 -1.53 9.04
N THR A 6 16.05 -0.36 8.45
CA THR A 6 15.14 0.68 8.95
C THR A 6 13.83 0.64 8.18
N LEU A 7 12.75 0.52 8.92
CA LEU A 7 11.40 0.58 8.40
C LEU A 7 10.61 1.65 9.14
N SER A 8 10.13 2.64 8.42
CA SER A 8 9.19 3.61 8.95
C SER A 8 7.89 3.58 8.17
N GLN A 9 6.77 3.65 8.88
CA GLN A 9 5.44 3.72 8.32
C GLN A 9 4.91 5.14 8.44
N THR A 10 4.45 5.70 7.32
CA THR A 10 3.83 7.03 7.31
C THR A 10 2.42 6.92 6.74
N PRO A 11 1.39 7.21 7.54
CA PRO A 11 0.01 7.30 7.04
C PRO A 11 -0.16 8.59 6.23
N GLU A 12 -0.82 8.49 5.09
CA GLU A 12 -1.20 9.62 4.25
C GLU A 12 -2.68 9.54 3.90
N LEU A 13 -3.46 10.53 4.34
CA LEU A 13 -4.86 10.67 3.92
C LEU A 13 -4.88 11.16 2.46
N VAL A 14 -5.35 10.31 1.55
CA VAL A 14 -5.33 10.59 0.11
C VAL A 14 -6.69 10.92 -0.47
N TYR A 15 -7.75 10.60 0.27
CA TYR A 15 -9.13 10.88 -0.14
C TYR A 15 -9.99 11.16 1.08
N SER A 16 -10.83 12.18 0.97
CA SER A 16 -11.91 12.44 1.91
C SER A 16 -13.06 13.10 1.14
N ASP A 17 -14.24 12.51 1.25
CA ASP A 17 -15.47 13.02 0.67
C ASP A 17 -16.65 12.78 1.61
N HIS A 18 -17.75 13.49 1.42
CA HIS A 18 -18.91 13.38 2.26
C HIS A 18 -20.20 13.32 1.45
N PHE A 19 -21.20 12.70 2.04
CA PHE A 19 -22.56 12.70 1.55
C PHE A 19 -23.53 12.94 2.70
N ILE A 20 -24.55 13.74 2.48
CA ILE A 20 -25.56 14.08 3.49
C ILE A 20 -26.93 13.57 3.01
N ASN A 21 -27.50 12.65 3.77
CA ASN A 21 -28.87 12.18 3.56
C ASN A 21 -29.82 12.97 4.48
N ASN A 22 -30.45 14.01 3.92
CA ASN A 22 -31.48 14.82 4.61
C ASN A 22 -32.89 14.20 4.46
N GLY A 23 -33.00 13.08 3.72
CA GLY A 23 -34.28 12.44 3.44
C GLY A 23 -34.80 11.61 4.63
N PRO A 24 -36.11 11.28 4.61
CA PRO A 24 -36.76 10.48 5.65
C PRO A 24 -36.48 8.97 5.54
N ILE A 25 -35.82 8.54 4.47
CA ILE A 25 -35.48 7.14 4.21
C ILE A 25 -34.01 6.95 3.96
N GLU A 26 -33.51 5.71 4.07
CA GLU A 26 -32.14 5.38 3.68
C GLU A 26 -31.87 5.66 2.21
N GLN A 27 -30.67 6.10 1.88
CA GLN A 27 -30.22 6.36 0.52
C GLN A 27 -28.94 5.60 0.19
N ARG A 28 -28.82 5.18 -1.06
CA ARG A 28 -27.57 4.61 -1.58
C ARG A 28 -26.70 5.71 -2.13
N HIS A 29 -25.43 5.69 -1.75
CA HIS A 29 -24.41 6.55 -2.31
C HIS A 29 -23.15 5.72 -2.60
N THR A 30 -22.50 5.99 -3.74
CA THR A 30 -21.24 5.33 -4.09
C THR A 30 -20.12 6.35 -4.04
N PHE A 31 -19.18 6.15 -3.12
CA PHE A 31 -17.94 6.92 -3.13
C PHE A 31 -16.96 6.29 -4.11
N THR A 32 -16.61 7.03 -5.16
CA THR A 32 -15.65 6.59 -6.19
C THR A 32 -14.30 7.23 -5.93
N ILE A 33 -13.29 6.40 -5.74
CA ILE A 33 -11.93 6.83 -5.45
C ILE A 33 -11.04 6.46 -6.64
N SER A 34 -10.36 7.47 -7.20
CA SER A 34 -9.31 7.30 -8.20
C SER A 34 -8.10 8.12 -7.79
N LYS A 35 -7.06 7.45 -7.28
CA LYS A 35 -5.83 8.12 -6.81
C LYS A 35 -4.60 7.41 -7.32
N THR A 36 -3.68 8.19 -7.87
CA THR A 36 -2.36 7.73 -8.30
C THR A 36 -1.33 8.12 -7.27
N TYR A 37 -0.47 7.18 -6.91
CA TYR A 37 0.69 7.41 -6.05
C TYR A 37 1.95 6.83 -6.68
N LYS A 38 3.09 7.27 -6.18
CA LYS A 38 4.40 6.85 -6.67
C LYS A 38 5.11 5.98 -5.67
N GLU A 39 5.68 4.90 -6.18
CA GLU A 39 6.61 4.04 -5.47
C GLU A 39 7.99 4.28 -6.06
N THR A 40 9.00 4.34 -5.20
CA THR A 40 10.38 4.56 -5.61
C THR A 40 11.27 3.44 -5.12
N SER A 41 12.23 3.05 -5.93
CA SER A 41 13.23 2.06 -5.57
C SER A 41 14.60 2.50 -6.07
N ASN A 42 15.58 2.44 -5.19
CA ASN A 42 16.96 2.77 -5.51
C ASN A 42 17.90 1.68 -4.99
N PHE A 43 18.52 0.95 -5.89
CA PHE A 43 19.54 -0.04 -5.57
C PHE A 43 20.95 0.54 -5.73
N THR A 44 21.64 0.73 -4.63
CA THR A 44 23.04 1.18 -4.61
C THR A 44 23.97 -0.04 -4.58
N LYS A 45 24.90 -0.12 -5.52
CA LYS A 45 25.94 -1.16 -5.55
C LYS A 45 27.04 -0.85 -4.54
N LYS A 46 27.37 -1.82 -3.69
CA LYS A 46 28.47 -1.75 -2.73
C LYS A 46 29.47 -2.89 -2.99
N THR A 47 29.73 -3.22 -4.25
CA THR A 47 30.67 -4.29 -4.61
C THR A 47 32.06 -3.73 -4.86
N SER A 48 33.02 -4.21 -4.09
CA SER A 48 34.47 -4.00 -4.32
C SER A 48 35.06 -4.87 -5.44
N TYR A 49 34.24 -5.66 -6.13
CA TYR A 49 34.69 -6.49 -7.25
C TYR A 49 34.22 -5.89 -8.56
N ASN A 50 35.17 -5.74 -9.52
CA ASN A 50 34.89 -5.38 -10.90
C ASN A 50 34.17 -6.52 -11.64
N VAL A 51 32.95 -6.82 -11.22
CA VAL A 51 32.06 -7.67 -11.99
C VAL A 51 31.24 -6.73 -12.87
N SER A 52 31.63 -6.59 -14.13
CA SER A 52 30.76 -6.00 -15.13
C SER A 52 29.60 -6.96 -15.37
N VAL A 53 28.56 -6.83 -14.56
CA VAL A 53 27.28 -7.48 -14.84
C VAL A 53 26.66 -6.71 -15.98
N THR A 54 26.82 -7.24 -17.20
CA THR A 54 26.25 -6.65 -18.43
C THR A 54 24.77 -7.01 -18.62
N THR A 55 24.24 -7.89 -17.80
CA THR A 55 22.84 -8.35 -17.82
C THR A 55 22.02 -7.63 -16.74
N GLU A 56 20.83 -7.18 -17.10
CA GLU A 56 19.86 -6.69 -16.13
C GLU A 56 19.44 -7.84 -15.22
N VAL A 57 19.56 -7.63 -13.93
CA VAL A 57 19.16 -8.59 -12.89
C VAL A 57 17.97 -8.02 -12.18
N SER A 58 16.84 -8.71 -12.24
CA SER A 58 15.66 -8.38 -11.45
C SER A 58 15.84 -8.83 -10.00
N VAL A 59 15.54 -7.95 -9.07
CA VAL A 59 15.60 -8.22 -7.63
C VAL A 59 14.23 -7.94 -7.03
N SER A 60 13.69 -8.91 -6.30
CA SER A 60 12.43 -8.72 -5.61
C SER A 60 12.61 -7.92 -4.34
N VAL A 61 11.73 -6.95 -4.12
CA VAL A 61 11.70 -6.16 -2.88
C VAL A 61 11.08 -6.97 -1.75
N PRO A 62 11.67 -6.96 -0.54
CA PRO A 62 11.08 -7.65 0.60
C PRO A 62 9.67 -7.13 0.90
N LEU A 63 8.75 -8.05 1.21
CA LEU A 63 7.42 -7.69 1.66
C LEU A 63 7.46 -7.20 3.11
N VAL A 64 6.68 -6.17 3.40
CA VAL A 64 6.40 -5.75 4.77
C VAL A 64 5.13 -6.43 5.24
N ALA A 65 5.22 -7.21 6.30
CA ALA A 65 4.09 -7.85 6.93
C ALA A 65 4.06 -7.49 8.42
N SER A 66 2.91 -6.97 8.88
CA SER A 66 2.71 -6.59 10.29
C SER A 66 3.80 -5.64 10.82
N GLY A 67 4.22 -4.67 10.03
CA GLY A 67 5.25 -3.68 10.40
C GLY A 67 6.68 -4.25 10.48
N LYS A 68 6.92 -5.45 9.93
CA LYS A 68 8.23 -6.10 9.89
C LYS A 68 8.59 -6.48 8.45
N ILE A 69 9.87 -6.35 8.11
CA ILE A 69 10.39 -6.80 6.82
C ILE A 69 10.43 -8.33 6.83
N SER A 70 9.72 -8.95 5.87
CA SER A 70 9.75 -10.39 5.69
C SER A 70 10.98 -10.80 4.89
N SER A 71 11.70 -11.82 5.36
CA SER A 71 12.80 -12.43 4.61
C SER A 71 12.34 -13.33 3.47
N THR A 72 11.04 -13.66 3.43
CA THR A 72 10.47 -14.53 2.41
C THR A 72 9.91 -13.66 1.29
N VAL A 73 10.60 -13.64 0.17
CA VAL A 73 10.20 -12.88 -1.02
C VAL A 73 9.35 -13.78 -1.91
N SER A 74 8.05 -13.86 -1.66
CA SER A 74 7.12 -14.49 -2.58
C SER A 74 6.06 -13.47 -2.99
N GLY A 75 6.05 -13.08 -4.26
CA GLY A 75 5.07 -12.15 -4.82
C GLY A 75 5.39 -10.67 -4.62
N GLY A 76 6.63 -10.33 -4.27
CA GLY A 76 7.12 -8.95 -4.22
C GLY A 76 7.26 -8.34 -5.62
N LYS A 77 7.29 -7.01 -5.68
CA LYS A 77 7.60 -6.29 -6.91
C LYS A 77 9.05 -6.49 -7.30
N GLU A 78 9.32 -6.66 -8.59
CA GLU A 78 10.66 -6.79 -9.11
C GLU A 78 11.18 -5.43 -9.56
N PHE A 79 12.43 -5.14 -9.21
CA PHE A 79 13.15 -3.94 -9.61
C PHE A 79 14.51 -4.31 -10.20
N THR A 80 15.04 -3.44 -11.05
CA THR A 80 16.33 -3.70 -11.69
C THR A 80 17.48 -3.34 -10.76
N TYR A 81 18.37 -4.31 -10.52
CA TYR A 81 19.56 -4.10 -9.68
C TYR A 81 20.46 -2.98 -10.21
N GLY A 82 20.82 -2.06 -9.32
CA GLY A 82 21.72 -0.95 -9.62
C GLY A 82 21.10 0.20 -10.40
N LYS A 83 19.77 0.24 -10.48
CA LYS A 83 19.01 1.35 -11.06
C LYS A 83 18.11 2.01 -10.02
N SER A 84 17.77 3.27 -10.26
CA SER A 84 16.67 3.95 -9.59
C SER A 84 15.45 3.88 -10.48
N GLU A 85 14.34 3.42 -9.92
CA GLU A 85 13.08 3.26 -10.64
C GLU A 85 11.93 3.92 -9.88
N GLU A 86 10.97 4.44 -10.62
CA GLU A 86 9.74 4.99 -10.10
C GLU A 86 8.55 4.33 -10.81
N HIS A 87 7.61 3.83 -10.05
CA HIS A 87 6.38 3.24 -10.57
C HIS A 87 5.17 4.04 -10.09
N SER A 88 4.28 4.37 -11.01
CA SER A 88 2.99 4.97 -10.68
C SER A 88 1.93 3.87 -10.54
N ILE A 89 1.24 3.85 -9.41
CA ILE A 89 0.16 2.91 -9.14
C ILE A 89 -1.12 3.70 -8.92
N THR A 90 -2.18 3.29 -9.61
CA THR A 90 -3.50 3.91 -9.47
C THR A 90 -4.44 2.98 -8.72
N ILE A 91 -5.02 3.49 -7.63
CA ILE A 91 -6.10 2.84 -6.91
C ILE A 91 -7.41 3.36 -7.49
N ASN A 92 -8.21 2.44 -8.07
CA ASN A 92 -9.57 2.71 -8.49
C ASN A 92 -10.49 1.81 -7.68
N ARG A 93 -11.35 2.41 -6.85
CA ARG A 93 -12.29 1.65 -6.01
C ARG A 93 -13.61 2.38 -5.87
N ASP A 94 -14.70 1.61 -5.90
CA ASP A 94 -16.05 2.06 -5.61
C ASP A 94 -16.52 1.48 -4.28
N TYR A 95 -17.11 2.34 -3.47
CA TYR A 95 -17.67 1.98 -2.16
C TYR A 95 -19.17 2.28 -2.16
N PRO A 96 -20.02 1.32 -2.58
CA PRO A 96 -21.47 1.48 -2.55
C PRO A 96 -21.99 1.29 -1.11
N ILE A 97 -22.53 2.34 -0.54
CA ILE A 97 -22.92 2.40 0.88
C ILE A 97 -24.36 2.82 1.01
N VAL A 98 -25.08 2.23 1.96
CA VAL A 98 -26.41 2.70 2.40
C VAL A 98 -26.25 3.65 3.55
N ILE A 99 -26.68 4.90 3.35
CA ILE A 99 -26.62 5.96 4.36
C ILE A 99 -28.02 6.07 5.01
N PRO A 100 -28.13 5.92 6.33
CA PRO A 100 -29.41 6.05 7.03
C PRO A 100 -30.05 7.42 6.84
N ALA A 101 -31.35 7.50 7.10
CA ALA A 101 -32.09 8.77 7.06
C ALA A 101 -31.53 9.75 8.09
N ASN A 102 -31.38 11.02 7.71
CA ASN A 102 -30.86 12.09 8.57
C ASN A 102 -29.43 11.85 9.10
N TYR A 103 -28.57 11.27 8.25
CA TYR A 103 -27.14 11.10 8.55
C TYR A 103 -26.24 11.80 7.56
N LYS A 104 -25.14 12.34 8.06
CA LYS A 104 -23.96 12.72 7.30
C LYS A 104 -22.97 11.55 7.30
N SER A 105 -22.44 11.22 6.14
CA SER A 105 -21.35 10.25 5.98
C SER A 105 -20.07 10.95 5.53
N VAL A 106 -18.93 10.51 6.03
CA VAL A 106 -17.61 10.96 5.57
C VAL A 106 -16.79 9.70 5.26
N MET A 107 -16.37 9.58 4.00
CA MET A 107 -15.51 8.51 3.54
C MET A 107 -14.07 8.98 3.51
N LYS A 108 -13.15 8.20 4.08
CA LYS A 108 -11.71 8.50 4.09
C LYS A 108 -10.92 7.30 3.57
N LEU A 109 -9.90 7.57 2.77
CA LEU A 109 -8.91 6.56 2.38
C LEU A 109 -7.53 7.01 2.84
N THR A 110 -6.88 6.18 3.62
CA THR A 110 -5.50 6.38 4.09
C THR A 110 -4.59 5.34 3.44
N LEU A 111 -3.50 5.80 2.85
CA LEU A 111 -2.41 4.95 2.38
C LEU A 111 -1.33 4.86 3.47
N PHE A 112 -0.78 3.67 3.67
CA PHE A 112 0.39 3.48 4.52
C PHE A 112 1.62 3.30 3.65
N LYS A 113 2.45 4.34 3.64
CA LYS A 113 3.75 4.36 2.95
C LYS A 113 4.80 3.79 3.88
N TYR A 114 5.53 2.81 3.39
CA TYR A 114 6.68 2.23 4.07
C TYR A 114 7.95 2.77 3.44
N ASN A 115 8.71 3.53 4.21
CA ASN A 115 10.06 3.94 3.84
C ASN A 115 11.02 2.87 4.35
N MET A 116 11.74 2.25 3.45
CA MET A 116 12.63 1.14 3.74
C MET A 116 14.06 1.49 3.36
N ASP A 117 14.98 1.12 4.23
CA ASP A 117 16.40 1.25 4.01
C ASP A 117 17.08 -0.04 4.51
N VAL A 118 17.54 -0.87 3.56
CA VAL A 118 17.95 -2.25 3.83
C VAL A 118 19.27 -2.54 3.14
N GLU A 119 20.27 -3.03 3.89
CA GLU A 119 21.43 -3.67 3.29
C GLU A 119 21.05 -5.07 2.81
N TYR A 120 21.52 -5.42 1.63
CA TYR A 120 21.23 -6.73 1.04
C TYR A 120 22.49 -7.45 0.59
N VAL A 121 22.42 -8.76 0.65
CA VAL A 121 23.38 -9.68 0.07
C VAL A 121 22.61 -10.66 -0.80
N ALA A 122 22.94 -10.73 -2.07
CA ALA A 122 22.32 -11.68 -2.97
C ALA A 122 23.37 -12.55 -3.64
N THR A 123 23.10 -13.85 -3.74
CA THR A 123 23.92 -14.80 -4.47
C THR A 123 23.35 -15.02 -5.85
N CYS A 124 24.06 -14.57 -6.87
CA CYS A 124 23.72 -14.80 -8.26
C CYS A 124 24.47 -16.05 -8.77
N VAL A 125 23.79 -16.85 -9.59
CA VAL A 125 24.39 -18.02 -10.24
C VAL A 125 24.40 -17.77 -11.75
N GLY A 126 25.58 -17.82 -12.36
CA GLY A 126 25.70 -17.71 -13.82
C GLY A 126 25.03 -18.89 -14.51
N MET A 127 24.02 -18.62 -15.35
CA MET A 127 23.20 -19.67 -15.99
C MET A 127 24.03 -20.64 -16.84
N THR A 128 25.09 -20.14 -17.49
CA THR A 128 25.95 -20.98 -18.36
C THR A 128 27.17 -21.54 -17.62
N SER A 129 27.74 -20.78 -16.68
CA SER A 129 29.00 -21.14 -16.04
C SER A 129 28.83 -21.83 -14.69
N GLY A 130 27.65 -21.77 -14.10
CA GLY A 130 27.38 -22.24 -12.75
C GLY A 130 28.13 -21.47 -11.64
N LYS A 131 28.93 -20.47 -12.00
CA LYS A 131 29.70 -19.69 -11.03
C LYS A 131 28.77 -18.89 -10.12
N LYS A 132 29.00 -18.99 -8.81
CA LYS A 132 28.30 -18.19 -7.81
C LYS A 132 29.03 -16.86 -7.59
N ILE A 133 28.28 -15.77 -7.60
CA ILE A 133 28.79 -14.42 -7.33
C ILE A 133 27.91 -13.83 -6.23
N GLU A 134 28.55 -13.30 -5.20
CA GLU A 134 27.87 -12.57 -4.16
C GLU A 134 27.86 -11.07 -4.51
N ILE A 135 26.69 -10.48 -4.51
CA ILE A 135 26.50 -9.05 -4.70
C ILE A 135 25.98 -8.44 -3.41
N ARG A 136 26.54 -7.30 -3.03
CA ARG A 136 26.15 -6.54 -1.84
C ARG A 136 25.76 -5.14 -2.23
N GLY A 137 24.81 -4.60 -1.53
CA GLY A 137 24.39 -3.22 -1.74
C GLY A 137 23.39 -2.76 -0.70
N ARG A 138 22.84 -1.59 -0.95
CA ARG A 138 21.80 -0.97 -0.15
C ARG A 138 20.61 -0.67 -1.02
N TRP A 139 19.44 -1.06 -0.56
CA TRP A 139 18.18 -0.72 -1.20
C TRP A 139 17.43 0.28 -0.34
N GLN A 140 17.05 1.39 -0.95
CA GLN A 140 16.22 2.42 -0.35
C GLN A 140 14.99 2.59 -1.21
N GLY A 141 13.80 2.62 -0.59
CA GLY A 141 12.59 2.73 -1.35
C GLY A 141 11.40 3.18 -0.53
N VAL A 142 10.38 3.62 -1.25
CA VAL A 142 9.06 3.92 -0.73
C VAL A 142 8.08 2.98 -1.40
N ASP A 143 7.41 2.17 -0.60
CA ASP A 143 6.39 1.22 -1.06
C ASP A 143 5.06 1.46 -0.35
N VAL A 144 3.95 1.25 -1.04
CA VAL A 144 2.61 1.33 -0.48
C VAL A 144 2.01 -0.08 -0.48
N GLN A 145 1.90 -0.67 0.70
CA GLN A 145 1.44 -2.05 0.83
C GLN A 145 0.07 -2.17 1.49
N GLU A 146 -0.39 -1.13 2.14
CA GLU A 146 -1.63 -1.17 2.90
C GLU A 146 -2.49 0.07 2.63
N THR A 147 -3.79 -0.16 2.54
CA THR A 147 -4.79 0.90 2.43
C THR A 147 -5.85 0.68 3.50
N LYS A 148 -6.30 1.76 4.14
CA LYS A 148 -7.39 1.72 5.11
C LYS A 148 -8.52 2.63 4.65
N ALA A 149 -9.69 2.06 4.43
CA ALA A 149 -10.92 2.79 4.14
C ALA A 149 -11.77 2.90 5.40
N GLU A 150 -12.17 4.11 5.75
CA GLU A 150 -12.99 4.40 6.93
C GLU A 150 -14.21 5.20 6.52
N LEU A 151 -15.36 4.83 7.10
CA LEU A 151 -16.62 5.55 6.95
C LEU A 151 -17.09 6.01 8.31
N ASP A 152 -17.22 7.32 8.46
CA ASP A 152 -17.82 7.96 9.62
C ASP A 152 -19.27 8.32 9.31
N LEU A 153 -20.19 7.92 10.15
CA LEU A 153 -21.62 8.27 10.11
C LEU A 153 -21.98 9.10 11.32
N THR A 154 -22.59 10.26 11.09
CA THR A 154 -23.00 11.18 12.16
C THR A 154 -24.43 11.64 11.93
N PRO A 155 -25.33 11.56 12.92
CA PRO A 155 -26.66 12.13 12.82
C PRO A 155 -26.61 13.66 12.59
N ILE A 156 -27.46 14.16 11.71
CA ILE A 156 -27.49 15.61 11.36
C ILE A 156 -27.99 16.47 12.50
N ASN A 157 -28.82 15.90 13.38
CA ASN A 157 -29.40 16.61 14.55
C ASN A 157 -28.40 16.92 15.68
N GLY A 158 -27.12 16.64 15.48
CA GLY A 158 -26.07 16.89 16.47
C GLY A 158 -26.00 15.87 17.63
N ASN A 159 -26.84 14.83 17.61
CA ASN A 159 -26.78 13.78 18.61
C ASN A 159 -25.59 12.85 18.36
N THR A 160 -24.55 12.94 19.17
CA THR A 160 -23.33 12.14 19.03
C THR A 160 -23.52 10.68 19.44
N SER A 161 -24.57 10.33 20.18
CA SER A 161 -24.82 8.94 20.61
C SER A 161 -25.12 7.98 19.45
N GLY A 162 -25.51 8.50 18.29
CA GLY A 162 -25.72 7.75 17.05
C GLY A 162 -24.54 7.75 16.10
N ALA A 163 -23.42 8.37 16.46
CA ALA A 163 -22.23 8.40 15.61
C ALA A 163 -21.56 7.02 15.54
N LYS A 164 -21.18 6.60 14.33
CA LYS A 164 -20.50 5.32 14.07
C LYS A 164 -19.31 5.56 13.18
N SER A 165 -18.21 4.85 13.47
CA SER A 165 -17.03 4.79 12.60
C SER A 165 -16.74 3.34 12.25
N ILE A 166 -16.56 3.05 10.97
CA ILE A 166 -16.44 1.69 10.45
C ILE A 166 -15.24 1.62 9.52
N THR A 167 -14.38 0.63 9.75
CA THR A 167 -13.34 0.27 8.79
C THR A 167 -13.93 -0.68 7.75
N ILE A 168 -13.81 -0.32 6.48
CA ILE A 168 -14.28 -1.13 5.36
C ILE A 168 -13.17 -2.09 4.94
N SER A 169 -13.40 -3.39 5.11
CA SER A 169 -12.46 -4.42 4.68
C SER A 169 -12.63 -4.79 3.20
N ASP A 170 -11.57 -5.32 2.60
CA ASP A 170 -11.62 -5.82 1.21
C ASP A 170 -12.65 -6.93 1.03
N ASP A 171 -12.93 -7.74 2.07
CA ASP A 171 -13.94 -8.79 2.00
C ASP A 171 -15.37 -8.23 1.92
N MET A 172 -15.63 -7.08 2.52
CA MET A 172 -16.91 -6.38 2.37
C MET A 172 -17.12 -5.92 0.93
N LEU A 173 -16.05 -5.58 0.22
CA LEU A 173 -16.10 -5.14 -1.19
C LEU A 173 -16.23 -6.30 -2.17
N LYS A 174 -15.58 -7.44 -1.91
CA LYS A 174 -15.61 -8.62 -2.78
C LYS A 174 -17.02 -9.23 -2.94
N SER A 175 -17.89 -8.99 -1.99
CA SER A 175 -19.25 -9.55 -2.01
C SER A 175 -20.18 -8.89 -3.03
N ASN A 176 -19.75 -7.86 -3.77
CA ASN A 176 -20.58 -7.01 -4.65
C ASN A 176 -21.90 -6.53 -3.98
N LYS A 177 -21.96 -6.58 -2.66
CA LYS A 177 -23.12 -6.15 -1.89
C LYS A 177 -22.94 -4.72 -1.43
N VAL A 178 -24.04 -3.98 -1.48
CA VAL A 178 -24.09 -2.65 -0.88
C VAL A 178 -23.83 -2.80 0.61
N ILE A 179 -22.88 -2.05 1.14
CA ILE A 179 -22.48 -2.08 2.54
C ILE A 179 -23.61 -1.45 3.35
N LYS A 180 -24.32 -2.28 4.14
CA LYS A 180 -25.29 -1.83 5.15
C LYS A 180 -24.61 -1.78 6.50
N ILE A 181 -24.84 -0.69 7.21
CA ILE A 181 -24.34 -0.47 8.55
C ILE A 181 -25.53 -0.57 9.49
N ASN A 182 -25.56 -1.66 10.21
CA ASN A 182 -26.59 -1.91 11.23
C ASN A 182 -26.24 -1.23 12.55
#